data_99100f066d1a0a0b98841a7727f3243c
#
_entry.id   99100f066d1a0a0b98841a7727f3243c
#
_cell.length_a   1.000
_cell.length_b   1.000
_cell.length_c   1.000
_cell.angle_alpha   90.00
_cell.angle_beta   90.00
_cell.angle_gamma   90.00
#
_symmetry.space_group_name_H-M   'P 1'
#
loop_
_entity.id
_entity.type
_entity.pdbx_description
1 polymer ?
#
loop_
_entity_poly.entity_id
_entity_poly.type
_entity_poly.pdbx_seq_one_letter_code
_entity_poly.pdbx_strand_id
1 'polypeptide(L)'
;MLRAVQAAPLKPQVKLLALAALLNDTASELIYPLLPVFLTTTLGATPAIVGLIEGAADGLASILKYVSGAWSDRLQKRKPLIVAGYGLAAASRALIAVATAWPFILLARLTDRTGKGARSAPRDAMISDVTPPEQRGRAFGFHRALDHTGAVIGPLLAVGLLQVFTLRQTFMFAVVPGAVGVLMLAFLLKETKAEGRGQKAEGRKEAAAAGGSPFILPRSSFRQALAAIGLFSLANSSDAFLLLQAHAAGVPTAMLPLLWAAHHVIKSLFSTRAGALSDRVDRRWLLIAGWTSYAVIYFLFPFARTLTAFVVLFVLYAIPFTLSEGAERAWIADMVPRESRGKSFGMYYLVNGVCVLAGTALFGLLYQAVSPRAAFFTGAALALCAVIAVAGTTRRAAPPTAP
;
A
#
# COMPACT_ATOMS: atom_id res chain seq x y z
N MET A 1 -8.16 -19.78 29.97
CA MET A 1 -8.87 -18.54 30.33
C MET A 1 -8.21 -17.35 29.63
N LEU A 2 -8.58 -17.03 28.38
CA LEU A 2 -8.12 -15.87 27.63
C LEU A 2 -8.98 -14.68 28.06
N ARG A 3 -8.56 -13.93 29.06
CA ARG A 3 -9.13 -12.60 29.31
C ARG A 3 -8.94 -11.79 28.04
N ALA A 4 -10.05 -11.45 27.38
CA ALA A 4 -10.08 -10.42 26.38
C ALA A 4 -9.64 -9.11 27.06
N VAL A 5 -8.35 -8.79 27.01
CA VAL A 5 -7.86 -7.46 27.31
C VAL A 5 -8.58 -6.58 26.28
N GLN A 6 -9.58 -5.82 26.73
CA GLN A 6 -10.23 -4.81 25.89
C GLN A 6 -9.12 -3.88 25.40
N ALA A 7 -8.70 -4.09 24.17
CA ALA A 7 -7.65 -3.29 23.57
C ALA A 7 -8.13 -1.84 23.57
N ALA A 8 -7.36 -0.94 24.17
CA ALA A 8 -7.69 0.48 24.23
C ALA A 8 -8.10 1.02 22.85
N PRO A 9 -9.05 1.95 22.78
CA PRO A 9 -9.53 2.49 21.50
C PRO A 9 -8.39 3.12 20.70
N LEU A 10 -8.41 2.93 19.37
CA LEU A 10 -7.45 3.56 18.47
C LEU A 10 -7.55 5.08 18.57
N LYS A 11 -6.40 5.74 18.54
CA LYS A 11 -6.30 7.19 18.60
C LYS A 11 -7.13 7.86 17.49
N PRO A 12 -7.77 9.02 17.76
CA PRO A 12 -8.59 9.72 16.76
C PRO A 12 -7.84 10.02 15.45
N GLN A 13 -6.54 10.35 15.52
CA GLN A 13 -5.71 10.60 14.34
C GLN A 13 -5.62 9.37 13.43
N VAL A 14 -5.50 8.16 13.99
CA VAL A 14 -5.47 6.91 13.21
C VAL A 14 -6.79 6.70 12.49
N LYS A 15 -7.91 6.90 13.20
CA LYS A 15 -9.26 6.78 12.61
C LYS A 15 -9.47 7.79 11.50
N LEU A 16 -9.02 9.03 11.70
CA LEU A 16 -9.15 10.11 10.73
C LEU A 16 -8.32 9.82 9.46
N LEU A 17 -7.08 9.37 9.61
CA LEU A 17 -6.22 9.00 8.48
C LEU A 17 -6.78 7.78 7.72
N ALA A 18 -7.36 6.82 8.41
CA ALA A 18 -7.98 5.66 7.80
C ALA A 18 -9.27 6.04 7.05
N LEU A 19 -10.10 6.93 7.60
CA LEU A 19 -11.29 7.45 6.91
C LEU A 19 -10.92 8.28 5.67
N ALA A 20 -9.86 9.08 5.76
CA ALA A 20 -9.34 9.80 4.59
C ALA A 20 -8.83 8.85 3.49
N ALA A 21 -8.22 7.72 3.88
CA ALA A 21 -7.81 6.70 2.93
C ALA A 21 -9.03 6.06 2.24
N LEU A 22 -10.07 5.70 3.01
CA LEU A 22 -11.34 5.19 2.46
C LEU A 22 -11.93 6.14 1.43
N LEU A 23 -12.09 7.42 1.77
CA LEU A 23 -12.67 8.42 0.87
C LEU A 23 -11.81 8.63 -0.38
N ASN A 24 -10.49 8.66 -0.21
CA ASN A 24 -9.55 8.77 -1.32
C ASN A 24 -9.60 7.57 -2.25
N ASP A 25 -9.66 6.36 -1.70
CA ASP A 25 -9.64 5.14 -2.50
C ASP A 25 -11.01 4.89 -3.15
N THR A 26 -12.12 5.23 -2.47
CA THR A 26 -13.43 5.31 -3.12
C THR A 26 -13.39 6.21 -4.36
N ALA A 27 -12.80 7.40 -4.24
CA ALA A 27 -12.67 8.34 -5.34
C ALA A 27 -11.74 7.84 -6.46
N SER A 28 -10.63 7.18 -6.09
CA SER A 28 -9.65 6.65 -7.03
C SER A 28 -10.21 5.47 -7.82
N GLU A 29 -10.79 4.52 -7.11
CA GLU A 29 -11.29 3.27 -7.68
C GLU A 29 -12.62 3.43 -8.45
N LEU A 30 -13.31 4.55 -8.25
CA LEU A 30 -14.42 4.96 -9.10
C LEU A 30 -13.95 5.28 -10.52
N ILE A 31 -12.74 5.81 -10.68
CA ILE A 31 -12.15 6.23 -11.97
C ILE A 31 -11.28 5.13 -12.57
N TYR A 32 -10.44 4.51 -11.74
CA TYR A 32 -9.31 3.70 -12.19
C TYR A 32 -9.68 2.55 -13.13
N PRO A 33 -10.72 1.75 -12.89
CA PRO A 33 -11.09 0.67 -13.80
C PRO A 33 -11.63 1.16 -15.16
N LEU A 34 -12.13 2.39 -15.22
CA LEU A 34 -12.74 2.99 -16.39
C LEU A 34 -11.76 3.85 -17.22
N LEU A 35 -10.63 4.22 -16.60
CA LEU A 35 -9.68 5.15 -17.22
C LEU A 35 -9.05 4.63 -18.53
N PRO A 36 -8.64 3.36 -18.65
CA PRO A 36 -8.12 2.81 -19.91
C PRO A 36 -9.16 2.88 -21.04
N VAL A 37 -10.42 2.58 -20.73
CA VAL A 37 -11.53 2.67 -21.69
C VAL A 37 -11.73 4.11 -22.12
N PHE A 38 -11.79 5.06 -21.19
CA PHE A 38 -11.90 6.48 -21.48
C PHE A 38 -10.75 6.99 -22.35
N LEU A 39 -9.52 6.60 -22.05
CA LEU A 39 -8.33 6.96 -22.83
C LEU A 39 -8.42 6.46 -24.28
N THR A 40 -8.82 5.22 -24.48
CA THR A 40 -8.82 4.61 -25.82
C THR A 40 -10.05 4.98 -26.63
N THR A 41 -11.25 4.90 -26.05
CA THR A 41 -12.52 5.11 -26.78
C THR A 41 -12.91 6.58 -26.91
N THR A 42 -12.61 7.40 -25.90
CA THR A 42 -13.03 8.81 -25.87
C THR A 42 -11.93 9.77 -26.31
N LEU A 43 -10.67 9.49 -25.91
CA LEU A 43 -9.54 10.39 -26.18
C LEU A 43 -8.61 9.86 -27.30
N GLY A 44 -8.93 8.71 -27.90
CA GLY A 44 -8.17 8.14 -29.04
C GLY A 44 -6.72 7.75 -28.71
N ALA A 45 -6.39 7.51 -27.44
CA ALA A 45 -5.05 7.12 -27.03
C ALA A 45 -4.75 5.66 -27.45
N THR A 46 -3.53 5.41 -27.92
CA THR A 46 -3.08 4.04 -28.20
C THR A 46 -2.76 3.26 -26.91
N PRO A 47 -2.77 1.94 -26.92
CA PRO A 47 -2.32 1.13 -25.76
C PRO A 47 -0.91 1.48 -25.27
N ALA A 48 -0.01 1.87 -26.18
CA ALA A 48 1.35 2.30 -25.83
C ALA A 48 1.32 3.60 -25.00
N ILE A 49 0.44 4.55 -25.31
CA ILE A 49 0.23 5.78 -24.53
C ILE A 49 -0.31 5.45 -23.15
N VAL A 50 -1.26 4.51 -23.03
CA VAL A 50 -1.78 4.06 -21.73
C VAL A 50 -0.65 3.46 -20.87
N GLY A 51 0.18 2.59 -21.46
CA GLY A 51 1.34 2.03 -20.77
C GLY A 51 2.37 3.08 -20.33
N LEU A 52 2.63 4.09 -21.18
CA LEU A 52 3.51 5.22 -20.85
C LEU A 52 2.97 6.02 -19.64
N ILE A 53 1.67 6.32 -19.63
CA ILE A 53 1.01 7.09 -18.56
C ILE A 53 1.15 6.35 -17.22
N GLU A 54 0.82 5.07 -17.18
CA GLU A 54 0.87 4.29 -15.94
C GLU A 54 2.33 4.06 -15.47
N GLY A 55 3.22 3.70 -16.38
CA GLY A 55 4.64 3.46 -16.06
C GLY A 55 5.35 4.70 -15.52
N ALA A 56 5.16 5.86 -16.17
CA ALA A 56 5.75 7.12 -15.71
C ALA A 56 5.19 7.52 -14.33
N ALA A 57 3.89 7.34 -14.13
CA ALA A 57 3.21 7.70 -12.90
C ALA A 57 3.69 6.85 -11.70
N ASP A 58 3.78 5.55 -11.84
CA ASP A 58 4.19 4.64 -10.75
C ASP A 58 5.69 4.76 -10.42
N GLY A 59 6.54 4.98 -11.43
CA GLY A 59 7.95 5.28 -11.23
C GLY A 59 8.16 6.54 -10.39
N LEU A 60 7.46 7.63 -10.75
CA LEU A 60 7.48 8.88 -10.00
C LEU A 60 7.03 8.70 -8.54
N ALA A 61 5.93 7.97 -8.32
CA ALA A 61 5.41 7.74 -6.97
C ALA A 61 6.44 7.04 -6.06
N SER A 62 7.15 6.06 -6.57
CA SER A 62 8.13 5.29 -5.79
C SER A 62 9.30 6.15 -5.30
N ILE A 63 9.81 7.03 -6.17
CA ILE A 63 10.88 7.98 -5.83
C ILE A 63 10.36 9.00 -4.81
N LEU A 64 9.18 9.57 -5.04
CA LEU A 64 8.64 10.62 -4.18
C LEU A 64 8.28 10.13 -2.78
N LYS A 65 7.90 8.86 -2.59
CA LYS A 65 7.69 8.28 -1.26
C LYS A 65 8.96 8.33 -0.39
N TYR A 66 10.14 8.07 -0.98
CA TYR A 66 11.41 8.19 -0.26
C TYR A 66 11.74 9.64 0.07
N VAL A 67 11.63 10.53 -0.91
CA VAL A 67 11.94 11.97 -0.73
C VAL A 67 11.03 12.60 0.33
N SER A 68 9.72 12.36 0.24
CA SER A 68 8.74 12.93 1.18
C SER A 68 8.91 12.41 2.60
N GLY A 69 9.27 11.12 2.76
CA GLY A 69 9.58 10.53 4.05
C GLY A 69 10.78 11.21 4.72
N ALA A 70 11.88 11.36 4.00
CA ALA A 70 13.07 12.05 4.48
C ALA A 70 12.81 13.53 4.78
N TRP A 71 12.00 14.18 3.93
CA TRP A 71 11.64 15.59 4.09
C TRP A 71 10.75 15.82 5.31
N SER A 72 9.78 14.93 5.55
CA SER A 72 8.90 15.00 6.73
C SER A 72 9.67 14.88 8.04
N ASP A 73 10.73 14.07 8.06
CA ASP A 73 11.59 13.93 9.24
C ASP A 73 12.45 15.18 9.48
N ARG A 74 12.96 15.81 8.40
CA ARG A 74 13.71 17.08 8.48
C ARG A 74 12.83 18.23 8.96
N LEU A 75 11.65 18.38 8.38
CA LEU A 75 10.70 19.44 8.74
C LEU A 75 10.06 19.21 10.12
N GLN A 76 10.12 17.99 10.65
CA GLN A 76 9.43 17.58 11.88
C GLN A 76 7.90 17.91 11.84
N LYS A 77 7.35 17.95 10.63
CA LYS A 77 5.94 18.22 10.34
C LYS A 77 5.43 17.21 9.33
N ARG A 78 4.41 16.46 9.70
CA ARG A 78 3.83 15.42 8.85
C ARG A 78 2.52 15.86 8.19
N LYS A 79 1.68 16.62 8.92
CA LYS A 79 0.38 17.08 8.44
C LYS A 79 0.44 17.82 7.10
N PRO A 80 1.33 18.81 6.87
CA PRO A 80 1.36 19.56 5.60
C PRO A 80 1.55 18.64 4.38
N LEU A 81 2.48 17.67 4.46
CA LEU A 81 2.75 16.72 3.38
C LEU A 81 1.57 15.76 3.15
N ILE A 82 0.90 15.33 4.22
CA ILE A 82 -0.29 14.49 4.15
C ILE A 82 -1.42 15.25 3.46
N VAL A 83 -1.75 16.45 3.93
CA VAL A 83 -2.85 17.27 3.39
C VAL A 83 -2.57 17.65 1.93
N ALA A 84 -1.36 18.13 1.62
CA ALA A 84 -0.96 18.44 0.25
C ALA A 84 -1.05 17.23 -0.67
N GLY A 85 -0.61 16.04 -0.19
CA GLY A 85 -0.67 14.81 -0.96
C GLY A 85 -2.10 14.34 -1.28
N TYR A 86 -3.03 14.45 -0.33
CA TYR A 86 -4.44 14.20 -0.58
C TYR A 86 -5.08 15.29 -1.46
N GLY A 87 -4.67 16.55 -1.31
CA GLY A 87 -5.10 17.68 -2.13
C GLY A 87 -4.72 17.49 -3.61
N LEU A 88 -3.47 17.11 -3.89
CA LEU A 88 -3.01 16.79 -5.25
C LEU A 88 -3.80 15.64 -5.87
N ALA A 89 -4.09 14.59 -5.08
CA ALA A 89 -4.91 13.48 -5.54
C ALA A 89 -6.37 13.89 -5.82
N ALA A 90 -6.96 14.77 -5.04
CA ALA A 90 -8.31 15.31 -5.31
C ALA A 90 -8.31 16.20 -6.56
N ALA A 91 -7.31 17.08 -6.72
CA ALA A 91 -7.17 17.94 -7.89
C ALA A 91 -6.97 17.12 -9.19
N SER A 92 -6.23 16.01 -9.12
CA SER A 92 -6.02 15.15 -10.29
C SER A 92 -7.33 14.58 -10.84
N ARG A 93 -8.29 14.26 -9.97
CA ARG A 93 -9.62 13.73 -10.39
C ARG A 93 -10.44 14.77 -11.11
N ALA A 94 -10.38 16.02 -10.65
CA ALA A 94 -11.00 17.15 -11.37
C ALA A 94 -10.37 17.32 -12.76
N LEU A 95 -9.03 17.22 -12.88
CA LEU A 95 -8.34 17.27 -14.18
C LEU A 95 -8.77 16.14 -15.11
N ILE A 96 -8.95 14.90 -14.59
CA ILE A 96 -9.43 13.76 -15.39
C ILE A 96 -10.85 14.03 -15.93
N ALA A 97 -11.74 14.56 -15.08
CA ALA A 97 -13.13 14.81 -15.45
C ALA A 97 -13.26 15.85 -16.58
N VAL A 98 -12.37 16.85 -16.65
CA VAL A 98 -12.38 17.90 -17.68
C VAL A 98 -11.41 17.63 -18.84
N ALA A 99 -10.68 16.52 -18.84
CA ALA A 99 -9.67 16.21 -19.84
C ALA A 99 -10.27 16.10 -21.25
N THR A 100 -9.69 16.80 -22.22
CA THR A 100 -10.10 16.79 -23.64
C THR A 100 -9.14 16.00 -24.52
N ALA A 101 -7.93 15.72 -24.03
CA ALA A 101 -6.91 14.94 -24.74
C ALA A 101 -6.05 14.12 -23.74
N TRP A 102 -5.41 13.05 -24.20
CA TRP A 102 -4.62 12.16 -23.36
C TRP A 102 -3.46 12.85 -22.61
N PRO A 103 -2.79 13.94 -23.07
CA PRO A 103 -1.76 14.61 -22.30
C PRO A 103 -2.27 15.19 -20.98
N PHE A 104 -3.55 15.64 -20.93
CA PHE A 104 -4.18 16.07 -19.67
C PHE A 104 -4.34 14.91 -18.68
N ILE A 105 -4.62 13.70 -19.18
CA ILE A 105 -4.66 12.49 -18.34
C ILE A 105 -3.26 12.15 -17.83
N LEU A 106 -2.22 12.26 -18.65
CA LEU A 106 -0.83 12.07 -18.18
C LEU A 106 -0.50 13.06 -17.05
N LEU A 107 -0.81 14.35 -17.23
CA LEU A 107 -0.62 15.35 -16.18
C LEU A 107 -1.41 15.03 -14.91
N ALA A 108 -2.66 14.63 -15.05
CA ALA A 108 -3.51 14.24 -13.93
C ALA A 108 -2.94 13.01 -13.19
N ARG A 109 -2.48 11.98 -13.90
CA ARG A 109 -1.87 10.79 -13.31
C ARG A 109 -0.55 11.10 -12.60
N LEU A 110 0.32 11.93 -13.21
CA LEU A 110 1.54 12.39 -12.54
C LEU A 110 1.22 13.20 -11.28
N THR A 111 0.19 14.05 -11.31
CA THR A 111 -0.29 14.81 -10.15
C THR A 111 -0.81 13.89 -9.05
N ASP A 112 -1.65 12.89 -9.36
CA ASP A 112 -2.14 11.88 -8.41
C ASP A 112 -0.99 11.11 -7.76
N ARG A 113 -0.04 10.64 -8.56
CA ARG A 113 1.11 9.86 -8.08
C ARG A 113 2.09 10.70 -7.27
N THR A 114 2.24 11.98 -7.62
CA THR A 114 2.97 12.95 -6.79
C THR A 114 2.28 13.08 -5.43
N GLY A 115 0.96 13.22 -5.42
CA GLY A 115 0.17 13.23 -4.18
C GLY A 115 0.33 11.95 -3.36
N LYS A 116 0.29 10.77 -4.01
CA LYS A 116 0.52 9.47 -3.35
C LYS A 116 1.94 9.38 -2.78
N GLY A 117 2.93 9.83 -3.54
CA GLY A 117 4.32 9.90 -3.10
C GLY A 117 4.50 10.80 -1.88
N ALA A 118 3.92 12.01 -1.93
CA ALA A 118 4.04 12.99 -0.86
C ALA A 118 3.44 12.53 0.48
N ARG A 119 2.27 11.83 0.46
CA ARG A 119 1.53 11.48 1.68
C ARG A 119 1.90 10.14 2.31
N SER A 120 2.34 9.14 1.52
CA SER A 120 2.40 7.74 2.00
C SER A 120 3.35 7.55 3.18
N ALA A 121 4.62 7.91 3.03
CA ALA A 121 5.62 7.74 4.08
C ALA A 121 5.37 8.64 5.31
N PRO A 122 5.02 9.95 5.16
CA PRO A 122 4.65 10.78 6.30
C PRO A 122 3.41 10.30 7.05
N ARG A 123 2.39 9.77 6.33
CA ARG A 123 1.18 9.21 6.92
C ARG A 123 1.49 7.99 7.78
N ASP A 124 2.24 7.03 7.25
CA ASP A 124 2.56 5.81 7.97
C ASP A 124 3.49 6.11 9.17
N ALA A 125 4.39 7.07 9.02
CA ALA A 125 5.17 7.58 10.14
C ALA A 125 4.28 8.23 11.22
N MET A 126 3.27 9.03 10.84
CA MET A 126 2.32 9.64 11.79
C MET A 126 1.49 8.57 12.51
N ILE A 127 0.95 7.58 11.81
CA ILE A 127 0.23 6.46 12.43
C ILE A 127 1.10 5.78 13.48
N SER A 128 2.36 5.50 13.13
CA SER A 128 3.32 4.88 14.04
C SER A 128 3.68 5.78 15.23
N ASP A 129 3.77 7.11 15.04
CA ASP A 129 4.14 8.08 16.08
C ASP A 129 3.07 8.23 17.17
N VAL A 130 1.79 8.13 16.78
CA VAL A 130 0.66 8.27 17.72
C VAL A 130 0.20 6.94 18.32
N THR A 131 0.75 5.80 17.85
CA THR A 131 0.32 4.47 18.26
C THR A 131 1.38 3.79 19.11
N PRO A 132 1.01 3.30 20.32
CA PRO A 132 1.92 2.46 21.12
C PRO A 132 2.39 1.22 20.35
N PRO A 133 3.61 0.72 20.60
CA PRO A 133 4.15 -0.45 19.90
C PRO A 133 3.21 -1.66 19.89
N GLU A 134 2.49 -1.89 20.99
CA GLU A 134 1.59 -3.02 21.23
C GLU A 134 0.29 -2.95 20.42
N GLN A 135 0.01 -1.81 19.75
CA GLN A 135 -1.19 -1.58 18.95
C GLN A 135 -0.89 -1.19 17.49
N ARG A 136 0.38 -1.16 17.07
CA ARG A 136 0.77 -0.73 15.72
C ARG A 136 0.20 -1.62 14.63
N GLY A 137 0.23 -2.93 14.83
CA GLY A 137 -0.35 -3.87 13.90
C GLY A 137 -1.84 -3.64 13.71
N ARG A 138 -2.59 -3.45 14.82
CA ARG A 138 -4.02 -3.12 14.79
C ARG A 138 -4.28 -1.78 14.09
N ALA A 139 -3.46 -0.76 14.35
CA ALA A 139 -3.62 0.56 13.74
C ALA A 139 -3.39 0.52 12.22
N PHE A 140 -2.32 -0.13 11.78
CA PHE A 140 -2.05 -0.32 10.35
C PHE A 140 -3.07 -1.24 9.68
N GLY A 141 -3.47 -2.33 10.34
CA GLY A 141 -4.53 -3.22 9.87
C GLY A 141 -5.87 -2.49 9.70
N PHE A 142 -6.25 -1.63 10.66
CA PHE A 142 -7.46 -0.81 10.56
C PHE A 142 -7.38 0.18 9.39
N HIS A 143 -6.23 0.85 9.23
CA HIS A 143 -6.01 1.73 8.08
C HIS A 143 -6.16 0.98 6.76
N ARG A 144 -5.60 -0.24 6.65
CA ARG A 144 -5.72 -1.07 5.46
C ARG A 144 -7.14 -1.57 5.21
N ALA A 145 -7.86 -1.92 6.27
CA ALA A 145 -9.27 -2.33 6.15
C ALA A 145 -10.11 -1.23 5.48
N LEU A 146 -9.93 0.04 5.90
CA LEU A 146 -10.66 1.17 5.30
C LEU A 146 -10.18 1.50 3.89
N ASP A 147 -8.89 1.41 3.61
CA ASP A 147 -8.28 1.52 2.27
C ASP A 147 -9.00 0.53 1.30
N HIS A 148 -9.03 -0.76 1.67
CA HIS A 148 -9.71 -1.79 0.88
C HIS A 148 -11.24 -1.62 0.82
N THR A 149 -11.87 -1.08 1.87
CA THR A 149 -13.31 -0.75 1.83
C THR A 149 -13.58 0.30 0.74
N GLY A 150 -12.73 1.31 0.62
CA GLY A 150 -12.80 2.28 -0.47
C GLY A 150 -12.66 1.63 -1.86
N ALA A 151 -11.75 0.65 -1.97
CA ALA A 151 -11.55 -0.10 -3.21
C ALA A 151 -12.71 -1.06 -3.57
N VAL A 152 -13.61 -1.35 -2.64
CA VAL A 152 -14.90 -2.01 -2.93
C VAL A 152 -15.97 -1.01 -3.33
N ILE A 153 -16.12 0.08 -2.55
CA ILE A 153 -17.18 1.06 -2.74
C ILE A 153 -17.03 1.81 -4.07
N GLY A 154 -15.81 2.20 -4.45
CA GLY A 154 -15.53 2.98 -5.66
C GLY A 154 -16.08 2.34 -6.94
N PRO A 155 -15.69 1.11 -7.29
CA PRO A 155 -16.19 0.41 -8.47
C PRO A 155 -17.69 0.17 -8.45
N LEU A 156 -18.28 -0.16 -7.27
CA LEU A 156 -19.72 -0.35 -7.14
C LEU A 156 -20.49 0.96 -7.40
N LEU A 157 -19.99 2.08 -6.88
CA LEU A 157 -20.55 3.40 -7.20
C LEU A 157 -20.42 3.72 -8.68
N ALA A 158 -19.28 3.40 -9.30
CA ALA A 158 -19.08 3.63 -10.74
C ALA A 158 -20.11 2.86 -11.57
N VAL A 159 -20.36 1.58 -11.26
CA VAL A 159 -21.38 0.77 -11.95
C VAL A 159 -22.77 1.39 -11.80
N GLY A 160 -23.16 1.83 -10.60
CA GLY A 160 -24.44 2.49 -10.37
C GLY A 160 -24.58 3.82 -11.11
N LEU A 161 -23.55 4.66 -11.09
CA LEU A 161 -23.55 5.96 -11.75
C LEU A 161 -23.60 5.82 -13.27
N LEU A 162 -22.93 4.84 -13.85
CA LEU A 162 -22.95 4.60 -15.31
C LEU A 162 -24.31 4.18 -15.86
N GLN A 163 -25.27 3.79 -15.01
CA GLN A 163 -26.64 3.55 -15.46
C GLN A 163 -27.39 4.83 -15.83
N VAL A 164 -26.94 5.99 -15.30
CA VAL A 164 -27.63 7.28 -15.43
C VAL A 164 -26.73 8.34 -16.08
N PHE A 165 -25.42 8.26 -15.87
CA PHE A 165 -24.46 9.28 -16.25
C PHE A 165 -23.44 8.77 -17.26
N THR A 166 -22.89 9.69 -18.05
CA THR A 166 -21.75 9.41 -18.94
C THR A 166 -20.47 9.16 -18.15
N LEU A 167 -19.45 8.55 -18.78
CA LEU A 167 -18.12 8.34 -18.18
C LEU A 167 -17.55 9.63 -17.56
N ARG A 168 -17.63 10.75 -18.29
CA ARG A 168 -17.11 12.04 -17.84
C ARG A 168 -17.86 12.58 -16.62
N GLN A 169 -19.17 12.47 -16.61
CA GLN A 169 -20.01 12.86 -15.46
C GLN A 169 -19.72 11.95 -14.25
N THR A 170 -19.56 10.66 -14.48
CA THR A 170 -19.18 9.70 -13.44
C THR A 170 -17.85 10.10 -12.80
N PHE A 171 -16.84 10.52 -13.56
CA PHE A 171 -15.57 10.98 -13.03
C PHE A 171 -15.69 12.26 -12.19
N MET A 172 -16.65 13.15 -12.48
CA MET A 172 -16.90 14.33 -11.65
C MET A 172 -17.34 13.95 -10.24
N PHE A 173 -18.13 12.88 -10.07
CA PHE A 173 -18.53 12.42 -8.74
C PHE A 173 -17.35 11.96 -7.87
N ALA A 174 -16.25 11.51 -8.47
CA ALA A 174 -15.04 11.15 -7.72
C ALA A 174 -14.37 12.35 -7.01
N VAL A 175 -14.64 13.57 -7.46
CA VAL A 175 -14.11 14.78 -6.83
C VAL A 175 -14.68 14.96 -5.42
N VAL A 176 -15.94 14.59 -5.20
CA VAL A 176 -16.65 14.80 -3.94
C VAL A 176 -15.99 14.06 -2.77
N PRO A 177 -15.85 12.72 -2.76
CA PRO A 177 -15.21 12.04 -1.64
C PRO A 177 -13.74 12.46 -1.48
N GLY A 178 -13.02 12.76 -2.58
CA GLY A 178 -11.68 13.30 -2.54
C GLY A 178 -11.60 14.64 -1.80
N ALA A 179 -12.45 15.59 -2.15
CA ALA A 179 -12.52 16.91 -1.50
C ALA A 179 -12.91 16.81 -0.02
N VAL A 180 -13.91 16.00 0.31
CA VAL A 180 -14.32 15.75 1.71
C VAL A 180 -13.15 15.21 2.52
N GLY A 181 -12.39 14.24 2.00
CA GLY A 181 -11.20 13.70 2.65
C GLY A 181 -10.12 14.76 2.92
N VAL A 182 -9.87 15.65 1.96
CA VAL A 182 -8.90 16.76 2.10
C VAL A 182 -9.36 17.75 3.16
N LEU A 183 -10.61 18.20 3.10
CA LEU A 183 -11.16 19.16 4.08
C LEU A 183 -11.13 18.57 5.49
N MET A 184 -11.55 17.32 5.63
CA MET A 184 -11.50 16.60 6.90
C MET A 184 -10.07 16.57 7.47
N LEU A 185 -9.06 16.25 6.67
CA LEU A 185 -7.67 16.25 7.12
C LEU A 185 -7.15 17.66 7.41
N ALA A 186 -7.49 18.65 6.59
CA ALA A 186 -7.05 20.03 6.79
C ALA A 186 -7.52 20.59 8.12
N PHE A 187 -8.80 20.39 8.48
CA PHE A 187 -9.39 20.96 9.67
C PHE A 187 -9.25 20.08 10.92
N LEU A 188 -9.37 18.75 10.80
CA LEU A 188 -9.43 17.87 11.97
C LEU A 188 -8.11 17.18 12.29
N LEU A 189 -7.19 17.00 11.32
CA LEU A 189 -5.90 16.36 11.59
C LEU A 189 -5.01 17.31 12.40
N LYS A 190 -4.57 16.85 13.57
CA LYS A 190 -3.63 17.60 14.41
C LYS A 190 -2.19 17.14 14.14
N GLU A 191 -1.25 18.09 14.09
CA GLU A 191 0.18 17.78 14.01
C GLU A 191 0.61 17.05 15.29
N THR A 192 1.41 16.02 15.13
CA THR A 192 1.99 15.29 16.25
C THR A 192 3.22 16.04 16.76
N LYS A 193 3.06 16.80 17.82
CA LYS A 193 4.22 17.36 18.54
C LYS A 193 5.02 16.20 19.14
N ALA A 194 6.32 16.20 18.93
CA ALA A 194 7.21 15.30 19.64
C ALA A 194 7.20 15.71 21.13
N GLU A 195 6.45 14.98 21.97
CA GLU A 195 6.61 15.11 23.43
C GLU A 195 8.04 14.71 23.78
N GLY A 196 8.78 15.57 24.46
CA GLY A 196 10.17 15.35 24.85
C GLY A 196 11.22 16.19 24.12
N ARG A 197 10.83 17.31 23.47
CA ARG A 197 11.78 18.19 22.75
C ARG A 197 12.84 18.88 23.64
N GLY A 198 12.58 19.08 24.93
CA GLY A 198 13.50 19.84 25.82
C GLY A 198 14.78 19.08 26.16
N GLN A 199 14.67 17.81 26.55
CA GLN A 199 15.82 17.01 27.02
C GLN A 199 16.67 16.39 25.89
N LYS A 200 16.15 16.24 24.65
CA LYS A 200 16.88 15.62 23.53
C LYS A 200 17.60 16.59 22.62
N ALA A 201 17.33 17.89 22.70
CA ALA A 201 18.09 18.90 21.96
C ALA A 201 19.54 19.01 22.51
N GLU A 202 19.73 18.80 23.82
CA GLU A 202 21.04 18.78 24.45
C GLU A 202 21.81 17.50 24.10
N GLY A 203 21.23 16.32 24.22
CA GLY A 203 21.87 15.06 23.82
C GLY A 203 22.17 14.96 22.31
N ARG A 204 21.49 15.74 21.46
CA ARG A 204 21.75 15.82 20.03
C ARG A 204 22.91 16.75 19.69
N LYS A 205 23.12 17.80 20.48
CA LYS A 205 24.33 18.65 20.39
C LYS A 205 25.58 17.87 20.82
N GLU A 206 25.46 17.05 21.86
CA GLU A 206 26.55 16.17 22.31
C GLU A 206 26.87 15.05 21.31
N ALA A 207 25.86 14.40 20.70
CA ALA A 207 26.07 13.39 19.67
C ALA A 207 26.60 13.98 18.34
N ALA A 208 26.25 15.22 17.99
CA ALA A 208 26.82 15.95 16.85
C ALA A 208 28.25 16.39 17.11
N ALA A 209 28.59 16.76 18.33
CA ALA A 209 29.95 17.07 18.77
C ALA A 209 30.87 15.82 18.79
N ALA A 210 30.29 14.64 18.94
CA ALA A 210 31.00 13.35 18.93
C ALA A 210 31.24 12.78 17.49
N GLY A 211 31.12 13.60 16.44
CA GLY A 211 31.45 13.21 15.06
C GLY A 211 30.51 12.15 14.43
N GLY A 212 29.33 11.93 15.01
CA GLY A 212 28.34 11.00 14.48
C GLY A 212 27.71 11.54 13.19
N SER A 213 28.06 10.97 12.03
CA SER A 213 27.45 11.26 10.74
C SER A 213 25.92 11.16 10.81
N PRO A 214 25.15 12.13 10.28
CA PRO A 214 23.68 12.07 10.22
C PRO A 214 23.16 10.95 9.31
N PHE A 215 24.02 10.11 8.79
CA PHE A 215 23.74 9.01 7.86
C PHE A 215 23.93 7.63 8.52
N ILE A 216 23.47 7.45 9.74
CA ILE A 216 23.38 6.10 10.32
C ILE A 216 22.26 5.37 9.59
N LEU A 217 22.63 4.56 8.59
CA LEU A 217 21.77 3.52 8.06
C LEU A 217 21.29 2.65 9.23
N PRO A 218 20.01 2.36 9.32
CA PRO A 218 19.48 1.59 10.44
C PRO A 218 20.20 0.26 10.61
N ARG A 219 20.22 -0.23 11.84
CA ARG A 219 20.82 -1.48 12.31
C ARG A 219 20.73 -2.63 11.31
N SER A 220 21.62 -3.58 11.36
CA SER A 220 21.65 -4.77 10.49
C SER A 220 20.29 -5.45 10.33
N SER A 221 19.50 -5.52 11.40
CA SER A 221 18.13 -6.05 11.40
C SER A 221 17.14 -5.31 10.48
N PHE A 222 17.21 -3.99 10.38
CA PHE A 222 16.35 -3.23 9.43
C PHE A 222 16.75 -3.50 7.97
N ARG A 223 18.03 -3.61 7.69
CA ARG A 223 18.53 -3.94 6.33
C ARG A 223 18.12 -5.34 5.94
N GLN A 224 18.20 -6.32 6.86
CA GLN A 224 17.71 -7.69 6.65
C GLN A 224 16.21 -7.72 6.40
N ALA A 225 15.42 -6.95 7.17
CA ALA A 225 13.99 -6.82 6.95
C ALA A 225 13.66 -6.24 5.58
N LEU A 226 14.35 -5.16 5.16
CA LEU A 226 14.18 -4.58 3.82
C LEU A 226 14.57 -5.56 2.72
N ALA A 227 15.62 -6.35 2.90
CA ALA A 227 16.03 -7.35 1.92
C ALA A 227 14.97 -8.46 1.78
N ALA A 228 14.41 -8.95 2.89
CA ALA A 228 13.35 -9.96 2.89
C ALA A 228 12.07 -9.40 2.24
N ILE A 229 11.66 -8.18 2.57
CA ILE A 229 10.51 -7.50 1.96
C ILE A 229 10.76 -7.26 0.46
N GLY A 230 11.96 -6.83 0.08
CA GLY A 230 12.33 -6.66 -1.32
C GLY A 230 12.25 -7.96 -2.12
N LEU A 231 12.70 -9.07 -1.52
CA LEU A 231 12.62 -10.38 -2.15
C LEU A 231 11.16 -10.85 -2.33
N PHE A 232 10.29 -10.63 -1.32
CA PHE A 232 8.86 -10.88 -1.47
C PHE A 232 8.23 -9.95 -2.52
N SER A 233 8.65 -8.69 -2.56
CA SER A 233 8.17 -7.73 -3.56
C SER A 233 8.56 -8.11 -5.00
N LEU A 234 9.71 -8.75 -5.19
CA LEU A 234 10.10 -9.37 -6.47
C LEU A 234 9.19 -10.54 -6.85
N ALA A 235 8.74 -11.34 -5.87
CA ALA A 235 7.79 -12.42 -6.08
C ALA A 235 6.40 -11.90 -6.44
N ASN A 236 6.02 -10.74 -5.88
CA ASN A 236 4.70 -10.15 -6.02
C ASN A 236 4.58 -9.38 -7.34
N SER A 237 4.27 -10.10 -8.42
CA SER A 237 4.00 -9.52 -9.73
C SER A 237 2.70 -8.72 -9.76
N SER A 238 2.48 -8.00 -10.86
CA SER A 238 1.22 -7.27 -11.07
C SER A 238 0.01 -8.20 -11.08
N ASP A 239 -1.03 -7.84 -10.32
CA ASP A 239 -2.32 -8.53 -10.30
C ASP A 239 -3.00 -8.57 -11.69
N ALA A 240 -2.54 -7.75 -12.65
CA ALA A 240 -3.00 -7.79 -14.04
C ALA A 240 -2.77 -9.16 -14.68
N PHE A 241 -1.69 -9.88 -14.33
CA PHE A 241 -1.44 -11.24 -14.84
C PHE A 241 -2.43 -12.26 -14.28
N LEU A 242 -2.90 -12.08 -13.05
CA LEU A 242 -3.97 -12.92 -12.48
C LEU A 242 -5.30 -12.67 -13.20
N LEU A 243 -5.62 -11.41 -13.52
CA LEU A 243 -6.82 -11.08 -14.30
C LEU A 243 -6.72 -11.62 -15.74
N LEU A 244 -5.54 -11.57 -16.35
CA LEU A 244 -5.28 -12.18 -17.65
C LEU A 244 -5.49 -13.70 -17.59
N GLN A 245 -4.96 -14.37 -16.58
CA GLN A 245 -5.15 -15.80 -16.35
C GLN A 245 -6.62 -16.13 -16.03
N ALA A 246 -7.35 -15.26 -15.33
CA ALA A 246 -8.78 -15.39 -15.10
C ALA A 246 -9.56 -15.44 -16.40
N HIS A 247 -9.26 -14.52 -17.32
CA HIS A 247 -9.88 -14.48 -18.64
C HIS A 247 -9.54 -15.76 -19.45
N ALA A 248 -8.29 -16.20 -19.43
CA ALA A 248 -7.86 -17.46 -20.06
C ALA A 248 -8.54 -18.70 -19.45
N ALA A 249 -8.91 -18.65 -18.15
CA ALA A 249 -9.67 -19.70 -17.45
C ALA A 249 -11.18 -19.62 -17.69
N GLY A 250 -11.67 -18.69 -18.55
CA GLY A 250 -13.07 -18.57 -18.94
C GLY A 250 -13.91 -17.64 -18.06
N VAL A 251 -13.28 -16.80 -17.21
CA VAL A 251 -14.02 -15.75 -16.47
C VAL A 251 -14.49 -14.69 -17.48
N PRO A 252 -15.80 -14.42 -17.59
CA PRO A 252 -16.29 -13.35 -18.44
C PRO A 252 -15.70 -12.01 -18.04
N THR A 253 -15.30 -11.18 -19.00
CA THR A 253 -14.68 -9.88 -18.76
C THR A 253 -15.52 -9.00 -17.84
N ALA A 254 -16.85 -9.05 -17.96
CA ALA A 254 -17.77 -8.31 -17.11
C ALA A 254 -17.74 -8.75 -15.63
N MET A 255 -17.25 -9.94 -15.32
CA MET A 255 -17.14 -10.47 -13.95
C MET A 255 -15.79 -10.16 -13.30
N LEU A 256 -14.77 -9.73 -14.04
CA LEU A 256 -13.45 -9.40 -13.50
C LEU A 256 -13.51 -8.30 -12.41
N PRO A 257 -14.29 -7.21 -12.55
CA PRO A 257 -14.44 -6.21 -11.48
C PRO A 257 -15.08 -6.79 -10.20
N LEU A 258 -16.02 -7.72 -10.33
CA LEU A 258 -16.65 -8.38 -9.17
C LEU A 258 -15.67 -9.32 -8.45
N LEU A 259 -14.86 -10.05 -9.22
CA LEU A 259 -13.80 -10.89 -8.67
C LEU A 259 -12.77 -10.05 -7.90
N TRP A 260 -12.39 -8.91 -8.45
CA TRP A 260 -11.52 -7.93 -7.80
C TRP A 260 -12.12 -7.36 -6.52
N ALA A 261 -13.40 -6.98 -6.57
CA ALA A 261 -14.12 -6.52 -5.38
C ALA A 261 -14.19 -7.59 -4.28
N ALA A 262 -14.47 -8.86 -4.64
CA ALA A 262 -14.51 -9.96 -3.68
C ALA A 262 -13.17 -10.15 -2.94
N HIS A 263 -12.03 -10.03 -3.65
CA HIS A 263 -10.70 -10.03 -3.06
C HIS A 263 -10.52 -8.89 -2.03
N HIS A 264 -10.95 -7.67 -2.38
CA HIS A 264 -10.87 -6.52 -1.48
C HIS A 264 -11.83 -6.60 -0.29
N VAL A 265 -13.00 -7.23 -0.43
CA VAL A 265 -13.93 -7.48 0.69
C VAL A 265 -13.24 -8.29 1.79
N ILE A 266 -12.53 -9.36 1.44
CA ILE A 266 -11.81 -10.19 2.43
C ILE A 266 -10.74 -9.36 3.14
N LYS A 267 -9.94 -8.62 2.39
CA LYS A 267 -8.91 -7.74 2.97
C LYS A 267 -9.53 -6.69 3.89
N SER A 268 -10.64 -6.09 3.49
CA SER A 268 -11.37 -5.11 4.30
C SER A 268 -11.83 -5.69 5.65
N LEU A 269 -12.46 -6.87 5.63
CA LEU A 269 -13.04 -7.49 6.81
C LEU A 269 -12.00 -8.01 7.81
N PHE A 270 -10.86 -8.49 7.32
CA PHE A 270 -9.91 -9.23 8.15
C PHE A 270 -8.61 -8.49 8.46
N SER A 271 -8.21 -7.44 7.72
CA SER A 271 -6.93 -6.74 7.95
C SER A 271 -6.79 -6.16 9.36
N THR A 272 -7.87 -5.62 9.96
CA THR A 272 -7.82 -5.12 11.34
C THR A 272 -7.55 -6.24 12.35
N ARG A 273 -8.18 -7.40 12.15
CA ARG A 273 -8.00 -8.57 13.04
C ARG A 273 -6.61 -9.17 12.90
N ALA A 274 -6.12 -9.31 11.66
CA ALA A 274 -4.77 -9.77 11.38
C ALA A 274 -3.71 -8.80 11.97
N GLY A 275 -3.92 -7.49 11.85
CA GLY A 275 -3.09 -6.48 12.47
C GLY A 275 -3.07 -6.60 14.00
N ALA A 276 -4.24 -6.77 14.63
CA ALA A 276 -4.34 -7.00 16.08
C ALA A 276 -3.67 -8.32 16.52
N LEU A 277 -3.71 -9.35 15.70
CA LEU A 277 -2.98 -10.60 15.95
C LEU A 277 -1.47 -10.35 15.91
N SER A 278 -0.98 -9.53 14.96
CA SER A 278 0.44 -9.18 14.88
C SER A 278 0.97 -8.40 16.08
N ASP A 279 0.11 -7.80 16.89
CA ASP A 279 0.49 -7.14 18.14
C ASP A 279 0.65 -8.14 19.32
N ARG A 280 0.11 -9.36 19.18
CA ARG A 280 0.13 -10.40 20.22
C ARG A 280 1.18 -11.47 20.02
N VAL A 281 1.61 -11.67 18.77
CA VAL A 281 2.62 -12.65 18.39
C VAL A 281 3.82 -11.94 17.75
N ASP A 282 4.93 -12.65 17.59
CA ASP A 282 6.05 -12.10 16.81
C ASP A 282 5.55 -11.83 15.37
N ARG A 283 5.67 -10.57 14.93
CA ARG A 283 5.17 -10.09 13.62
C ARG A 283 5.68 -10.93 12.46
N ARG A 284 6.87 -11.53 12.60
CA ARG A 284 7.48 -12.40 11.59
C ARG A 284 6.63 -13.63 11.29
N TRP A 285 5.92 -14.17 12.29
CA TRP A 285 5.05 -15.34 12.06
C TRP A 285 3.89 -15.03 11.12
N LEU A 286 3.34 -13.80 11.17
CA LEU A 286 2.31 -13.39 10.23
C LEU A 286 2.88 -13.18 8.83
N LEU A 287 4.10 -12.65 8.71
CA LEU A 287 4.79 -12.53 7.42
C LEU A 287 5.10 -13.91 6.84
N ILE A 288 5.64 -14.83 7.64
CA ILE A 288 5.90 -16.21 7.24
C ILE A 288 4.60 -16.89 6.77
N ALA A 289 3.52 -16.81 7.57
CA ALA A 289 2.24 -17.41 7.22
C ALA A 289 1.64 -16.78 5.94
N GLY A 290 1.66 -15.44 5.84
CA GLY A 290 1.17 -14.71 4.68
C GLY A 290 1.97 -15.04 3.41
N TRP A 291 3.29 -14.96 3.46
CA TRP A 291 4.12 -15.22 2.28
C TRP A 291 4.19 -16.70 1.90
N THR A 292 4.07 -17.62 2.86
CA THR A 292 3.90 -19.05 2.57
C THR A 292 2.57 -19.30 1.89
N SER A 293 1.46 -18.71 2.37
CA SER A 293 0.16 -18.84 1.70
C SER A 293 0.18 -18.24 0.28
N TYR A 294 0.91 -17.14 0.06
CA TYR A 294 1.16 -16.59 -1.28
C TYR A 294 1.87 -17.62 -2.18
N ALA A 295 2.97 -18.20 -1.69
CA ALA A 295 3.75 -19.19 -2.44
C ALA A 295 2.90 -20.42 -2.83
N VAL A 296 2.10 -20.92 -1.90
CA VAL A 296 1.18 -22.06 -2.14
C VAL A 296 0.12 -21.67 -3.20
N ILE A 297 -0.51 -20.52 -3.08
CA ILE A 297 -1.56 -20.08 -4.01
C ILE A 297 -0.97 -19.86 -5.41
N TYR A 298 0.20 -19.22 -5.53
CA TYR A 298 0.87 -19.03 -6.80
C TYR A 298 1.29 -20.35 -7.43
N PHE A 299 1.75 -21.30 -6.63
CA PHE A 299 2.06 -22.65 -7.10
C PHE A 299 0.82 -23.38 -7.63
N LEU A 300 -0.35 -23.15 -7.04
CA LEU A 300 -1.60 -23.81 -7.41
C LEU A 300 -2.29 -23.18 -8.65
N PHE A 301 -2.10 -21.90 -8.95
CA PHE A 301 -2.76 -21.24 -10.08
C PHE A 301 -2.59 -21.96 -11.43
N PRO A 302 -1.41 -22.47 -11.81
CA PRO A 302 -1.26 -23.22 -13.07
C PRO A 302 -2.08 -24.51 -13.17
N PHE A 303 -2.59 -25.02 -12.06
CA PHE A 303 -3.41 -26.23 -11.99
C PHE A 303 -4.92 -25.94 -11.95
N ALA A 304 -5.31 -24.66 -11.82
CA ALA A 304 -6.71 -24.25 -11.84
C ALA A 304 -7.31 -24.33 -13.25
N ARG A 305 -7.83 -25.51 -13.61
CA ARG A 305 -8.40 -25.78 -14.93
C ARG A 305 -9.89 -25.47 -15.05
N THR A 306 -10.57 -25.22 -13.95
CA THR A 306 -11.99 -24.87 -13.92
C THR A 306 -12.20 -23.45 -13.42
N LEU A 307 -13.26 -22.80 -13.89
CA LEU A 307 -13.66 -21.47 -13.42
C LEU A 307 -13.78 -21.42 -11.89
N THR A 308 -14.42 -22.40 -11.29
CA THR A 308 -14.60 -22.48 -9.83
C THR A 308 -13.25 -22.57 -9.11
N ALA A 309 -12.33 -23.44 -9.54
CA ALA A 309 -11.00 -23.56 -8.94
C ALA A 309 -10.23 -22.24 -9.03
N PHE A 310 -10.30 -21.54 -10.17
CA PHE A 310 -9.66 -20.25 -10.34
C PHE A 310 -10.26 -19.20 -9.40
N VAL A 311 -11.59 -19.07 -9.33
CA VAL A 311 -12.28 -18.10 -8.46
C VAL A 311 -11.94 -18.37 -7.00
N VAL A 312 -11.94 -19.62 -6.56
CA VAL A 312 -11.56 -19.99 -5.19
C VAL A 312 -10.13 -19.57 -4.89
N LEU A 313 -9.16 -19.89 -5.76
CA LEU A 313 -7.76 -19.47 -5.55
C LEU A 313 -7.61 -17.95 -5.56
N PHE A 314 -8.34 -17.23 -6.42
CA PHE A 314 -8.29 -15.78 -6.47
C PHE A 314 -8.86 -15.13 -5.21
N VAL A 315 -9.92 -15.70 -4.63
CA VAL A 315 -10.49 -15.26 -3.37
C VAL A 315 -9.50 -15.54 -2.22
N LEU A 316 -8.90 -16.73 -2.19
CA LEU A 316 -7.87 -17.10 -1.19
C LEU A 316 -6.60 -16.24 -1.32
N TYR A 317 -6.30 -15.71 -2.49
CA TYR A 317 -5.20 -14.79 -2.74
C TYR A 317 -5.27 -13.49 -1.92
N ALA A 318 -6.42 -13.17 -1.32
CA ALA A 318 -6.52 -12.08 -0.34
C ALA A 318 -5.81 -12.37 0.99
N ILE A 319 -5.63 -13.65 1.37
CA ILE A 319 -5.07 -14.07 2.66
C ILE A 319 -3.64 -13.57 2.89
N PRO A 320 -2.69 -13.76 1.95
CA PRO A 320 -1.33 -13.26 2.09
C PRO A 320 -1.27 -11.80 2.51
N PHE A 321 -1.97 -10.94 1.78
CA PHE A 321 -1.95 -9.50 2.02
C PHE A 321 -2.68 -9.11 3.30
N THR A 322 -3.77 -9.78 3.60
CA THR A 322 -4.50 -9.59 4.87
C THR A 322 -3.59 -9.83 6.07
N LEU A 323 -2.75 -10.86 6.02
CA LEU A 323 -1.82 -11.20 7.11
C LEU A 323 -0.60 -10.28 7.13
N SER A 324 -0.02 -9.95 5.97
CA SER A 324 1.28 -9.30 5.90
C SER A 324 1.23 -7.76 5.91
N GLU A 325 0.29 -7.12 5.22
CA GLU A 325 0.34 -5.67 4.97
C GLU A 325 0.39 -4.80 6.23
N GLY A 326 -0.41 -5.13 7.24
CA GLY A 326 -0.40 -4.44 8.54
C GLY A 326 0.83 -4.79 9.38
N ALA A 327 1.19 -6.07 9.39
CA ALA A 327 2.32 -6.59 10.14
C ALA A 327 3.67 -6.06 9.63
N GLU A 328 3.88 -5.96 8.31
CA GLU A 328 5.09 -5.37 7.71
C GLU A 328 5.35 -3.94 8.17
N ARG A 329 4.32 -3.10 8.10
CA ARG A 329 4.45 -1.68 8.50
C ARG A 329 4.72 -1.55 9.99
N ALA A 330 4.03 -2.34 10.81
CA ALA A 330 4.27 -2.37 12.23
C ALA A 330 5.69 -2.88 12.54
N TRP A 331 6.17 -3.90 11.83
CA TRP A 331 7.52 -4.45 11.96
C TRP A 331 8.60 -3.42 11.63
N ILE A 332 8.45 -2.70 10.50
CA ILE A 332 9.32 -1.58 10.14
C ILE A 332 9.32 -0.48 11.22
N ALA A 333 8.13 -0.10 11.70
CA ALA A 333 7.98 0.93 12.73
C ALA A 333 8.67 0.58 14.05
N ASP A 334 8.72 -0.72 14.40
CA ASP A 334 9.35 -1.21 15.63
C ASP A 334 10.89 -1.23 15.57
N MET A 335 11.46 -1.28 14.36
CA MET A 335 12.91 -1.37 14.16
C MET A 335 13.60 0.00 14.17
N VAL A 336 12.84 1.08 14.01
CA VAL A 336 13.43 2.40 13.75
C VAL A 336 13.01 3.44 14.78
N PRO A 337 13.90 4.36 15.16
CA PRO A 337 13.58 5.45 16.07
C PRO A 337 12.58 6.41 15.42
N ARG A 338 11.82 7.13 16.27
CA ARG A 338 10.75 8.04 15.85
C ARG A 338 11.25 9.11 14.87
N GLU A 339 12.44 9.61 15.09
CA GLU A 339 13.08 10.70 14.35
C GLU A 339 13.38 10.34 12.88
N SER A 340 13.51 9.05 12.57
CA SER A 340 13.84 8.54 11.24
C SER A 340 12.73 7.70 10.59
N ARG A 341 11.53 7.67 11.17
CA ARG A 341 10.42 6.84 10.67
C ARG A 341 9.97 7.21 9.27
N GLY A 342 9.88 8.51 8.96
CA GLY A 342 9.51 8.96 7.63
C GLY A 342 10.49 8.47 6.57
N LYS A 343 11.80 8.66 6.80
CA LYS A 343 12.86 8.16 5.93
C LYS A 343 12.83 6.64 5.81
N SER A 344 12.59 5.93 6.91
CA SER A 344 12.56 4.46 6.92
C SER A 344 11.35 3.91 6.17
N PHE A 345 10.18 4.50 6.33
CA PHE A 345 9.01 4.17 5.50
C PHE A 345 9.23 4.56 4.03
N GLY A 346 9.89 5.68 3.78
CA GLY A 346 10.30 6.06 2.43
C GLY A 346 11.21 5.02 1.77
N MET A 347 12.22 4.53 2.49
CA MET A 347 13.11 3.46 2.02
C MET A 347 12.35 2.13 1.81
N TYR A 348 11.46 1.77 2.72
CA TYR A 348 10.57 0.62 2.56
C TYR A 348 9.76 0.72 1.25
N TYR A 349 9.14 1.87 0.97
CA TYR A 349 8.38 2.07 -0.25
C TYR A 349 9.23 2.10 -1.52
N LEU A 350 10.45 2.63 -1.44
CA LEU A 350 11.37 2.64 -2.57
C LEU A 350 11.80 1.21 -2.93
N VAL A 351 12.23 0.43 -1.94
CA VAL A 351 12.63 -0.99 -2.14
C VAL A 351 11.44 -1.78 -2.67
N ASN A 352 10.27 -1.65 -2.05
CA ASN A 352 9.05 -2.32 -2.52
C ASN A 352 8.75 -1.94 -3.97
N GLY A 353 8.71 -0.65 -4.32
CA GLY A 353 8.37 -0.19 -5.66
C GLY A 353 9.35 -0.65 -6.74
N VAL A 354 10.66 -0.58 -6.48
CA VAL A 354 11.70 -1.06 -7.41
C VAL A 354 11.61 -2.58 -7.59
N CYS A 355 11.44 -3.33 -6.50
CA CYS A 355 11.36 -4.79 -6.56
C CYS A 355 10.07 -5.28 -7.22
N VAL A 356 8.91 -4.64 -6.97
CA VAL A 356 7.65 -4.97 -7.66
C VAL A 356 7.78 -4.69 -9.16
N LEU A 357 8.39 -3.57 -9.57
CA LEU A 357 8.61 -3.27 -10.98
C LEU A 357 9.48 -4.34 -11.65
N ALA A 358 10.62 -4.68 -11.03
CA ALA A 358 11.53 -5.71 -11.54
C ALA A 358 10.86 -7.09 -11.56
N GLY A 359 10.12 -7.45 -10.52
CA GLY A 359 9.36 -8.70 -10.42
C GLY A 359 8.27 -8.81 -11.47
N THR A 360 7.52 -7.73 -11.70
CA THR A 360 6.49 -7.67 -12.74
C THR A 360 7.09 -7.84 -14.14
N ALA A 361 8.23 -7.18 -14.42
CA ALA A 361 8.93 -7.34 -15.69
C ALA A 361 9.45 -8.76 -15.87
N LEU A 362 10.08 -9.35 -14.85
CA LEU A 362 10.54 -10.75 -14.87
C LEU A 362 9.38 -11.72 -15.10
N PHE A 363 8.27 -11.55 -14.37
CA PHE A 363 7.08 -12.38 -14.51
C PHE A 363 6.53 -12.31 -15.94
N GLY A 364 6.39 -11.08 -16.49
CA GLY A 364 5.90 -10.86 -17.85
C GLY A 364 6.79 -11.51 -18.91
N LEU A 365 8.12 -11.39 -18.77
CA LEU A 365 9.08 -12.04 -19.66
C LEU A 365 8.96 -13.57 -19.60
N LEU A 366 8.91 -14.15 -18.41
CA LEU A 366 8.74 -15.61 -18.25
C LEU A 366 7.39 -16.08 -18.77
N TYR A 367 6.33 -15.31 -18.51
CA TYR A 367 4.97 -15.61 -18.96
C TYR A 367 4.89 -15.70 -20.48
N GLN A 368 5.55 -14.77 -21.19
CA GLN A 368 5.53 -14.66 -22.65
C GLN A 368 6.57 -15.57 -23.33
N ALA A 369 7.83 -15.55 -22.83
CA ALA A 369 8.94 -16.21 -23.51
C ALA A 369 9.07 -17.72 -23.16
N VAL A 370 8.55 -18.14 -21.99
CA VAL A 370 8.67 -19.53 -21.54
C VAL A 370 7.29 -20.17 -21.40
N SER A 371 6.53 -19.78 -20.38
CA SER A 371 5.15 -20.21 -20.19
C SER A 371 4.51 -19.49 -18.98
N PRO A 372 3.16 -19.40 -18.89
CA PRO A 372 2.47 -18.96 -17.68
C PRO A 372 2.87 -19.77 -16.44
N ARG A 373 3.04 -21.09 -16.57
CA ARG A 373 3.45 -21.98 -15.46
C ARG A 373 4.81 -21.59 -14.90
N ALA A 374 5.80 -21.35 -15.78
CA ALA A 374 7.14 -20.94 -15.35
C ALA A 374 7.12 -19.63 -14.56
N ALA A 375 6.33 -18.65 -14.99
CA ALA A 375 6.17 -17.37 -14.30
C ALA A 375 5.58 -17.56 -12.89
N PHE A 376 4.48 -18.32 -12.74
CA PHE A 376 3.87 -18.60 -11.45
C PHE A 376 4.78 -19.39 -10.51
N PHE A 377 5.48 -20.41 -11.01
CA PHE A 377 6.43 -21.19 -10.19
C PHE A 377 7.63 -20.36 -9.74
N THR A 378 8.14 -19.47 -10.60
CA THR A 378 9.20 -18.52 -10.20
C THR A 378 8.72 -17.58 -9.11
N GLY A 379 7.51 -17.01 -9.22
CA GLY A 379 6.91 -16.19 -8.16
C GLY A 379 6.76 -16.96 -6.85
N ALA A 380 6.27 -18.20 -6.88
CA ALA A 380 6.18 -19.07 -5.70
C ALA A 380 7.55 -19.34 -5.06
N ALA A 381 8.56 -19.65 -5.86
CA ALA A 381 9.93 -19.92 -5.39
C ALA A 381 10.55 -18.66 -4.73
N LEU A 382 10.43 -17.50 -5.36
CA LEU A 382 10.90 -16.23 -4.79
C LEU A 382 10.21 -15.90 -3.47
N ALA A 383 8.89 -16.16 -3.34
CA ALA A 383 8.15 -15.97 -2.11
C ALA A 383 8.66 -16.91 -0.99
N LEU A 384 8.97 -18.18 -1.30
CA LEU A 384 9.60 -19.11 -0.35
C LEU A 384 10.99 -18.63 0.08
N CYS A 385 11.80 -18.11 -0.85
CA CYS A 385 13.08 -17.51 -0.51
C CYS A 385 12.91 -16.31 0.46
N ALA A 386 11.87 -15.49 0.26
CA ALA A 386 11.54 -14.40 1.18
C ALA A 386 11.12 -14.92 2.57
N VAL A 387 10.36 -16.02 2.64
CA VAL A 387 10.01 -16.71 3.90
C VAL A 387 11.26 -17.15 4.65
N ILE A 388 12.21 -17.78 3.96
CA ILE A 388 13.49 -18.21 4.56
C ILE A 388 14.28 -16.98 5.05
N ALA A 389 14.31 -15.91 4.26
CA ALA A 389 14.99 -14.66 4.64
C ALA A 389 14.40 -14.05 5.92
N VAL A 390 13.05 -13.99 6.04
CA VAL A 390 12.39 -13.49 7.28
C VAL A 390 12.66 -14.39 8.46
N ALA A 391 12.61 -15.71 8.28
CA ALA A 391 12.88 -16.68 9.34
C ALA A 391 14.31 -16.53 9.90
N GLY A 392 15.28 -16.20 9.02
CA GLY A 392 16.68 -15.95 9.38
C GLY A 392 16.96 -14.58 10.02
N THR A 393 15.98 -13.67 10.07
CA THR A 393 16.20 -12.36 10.71
C THR A 393 16.36 -12.52 12.22
N THR A 394 17.33 -11.80 12.81
CA THR A 394 17.60 -11.88 14.25
C THR A 394 16.40 -11.38 15.07
N ARG A 395 16.04 -12.14 16.11
CA ARG A 395 15.04 -11.70 17.11
C ARG A 395 15.53 -10.42 17.78
N ARG A 396 14.66 -9.43 17.90
CA ARG A 396 14.91 -8.34 18.84
C ARG A 396 14.87 -8.95 20.24
N ALA A 397 15.95 -8.80 21.02
CA ALA A 397 15.87 -9.04 22.45
C ALA A 397 14.72 -8.16 22.98
N ALA A 398 13.76 -8.74 23.69
CA ALA A 398 12.72 -7.97 24.37
C ALA A 398 13.42 -6.90 25.22
N PRO A 399 12.91 -5.65 25.28
CA PRO A 399 13.45 -4.70 26.23
C PRO A 399 13.36 -5.33 27.61
N PRO A 400 14.39 -5.18 28.47
CA PRO A 400 14.31 -5.70 29.82
C PRO A 400 13.03 -5.12 30.45
N THR A 401 12.17 -6.00 30.96
CA THR A 401 11.03 -5.61 31.78
C THR A 401 11.62 -4.78 32.93
N ALA A 402 11.24 -3.49 32.98
CA ALA A 402 11.60 -2.65 34.10
C ALA A 402 11.08 -3.31 35.39
N PRO A 403 11.90 -3.31 36.46
CA PRO A 403 11.53 -3.93 37.72
C PRO A 403 10.30 -3.26 38.36
#